data_f3a08b537fd27f2ebe6785654352241b
#
_entry.id   f3a08b537fd27f2ebe6785654352241b
#
_cell.length_a   1.000
_cell.length_b   1.000
_cell.length_c   1.000
_cell.angle_alpha   90.00
_cell.angle_beta   90.00
_cell.angle_gamma   90.00
#
_symmetry.space_group_name_H-M   'P 1'
#
loop_
_entity.id
_entity.type
_entity.pdbx_description
1 polymer ?
#
loop_
_entity_poly.entity_id
_entity_poly.type
_entity_poly.pdbx_seq_one_letter_code
_entity_poly.pdbx_strand_id
1 'polypeptide(L)'
;MLRERGAHRVGVPAQLDERWLDAYDGEVLTDSGDIPAPALGELDGVVTASAVSCAETGTIFLDGSPDQGRRALSLVPDLHVCVVDLSSVVVGVPEAVARLVPERPTTLISGPSATSDIELERVEGVHGPRTLAVVIRTDA
;
A
#
# COMPACT_ATOMS: atom_id res chain seq x y z
N MET A 1 7.01 -12.50 -5.22
CA MET A 1 5.96 -12.25 -4.20
C MET A 1 4.56 -12.15 -4.81
N LEU A 2 4.35 -11.30 -5.79
CA LEU A 2 3.03 -11.18 -6.42
C LEU A 2 2.58 -12.48 -7.06
N ARG A 3 3.46 -13.14 -7.79
CA ARG A 3 3.15 -14.41 -8.44
C ARG A 3 2.78 -15.49 -7.42
N GLU A 4 3.49 -15.57 -6.32
CA GLU A 4 3.25 -16.54 -5.25
C GLU A 4 1.87 -16.36 -4.61
N ARG A 5 1.32 -15.16 -4.69
CA ARG A 5 -0.01 -14.85 -4.15
C ARG A 5 -1.11 -14.89 -5.20
N GLY A 6 -0.78 -15.33 -6.43
CA GLY A 6 -1.75 -15.44 -7.51
C GLY A 6 -2.20 -14.11 -8.08
N ALA A 7 -1.42 -13.05 -7.90
CA ALA A 7 -1.77 -11.74 -8.43
C ALA A 7 -1.40 -11.64 -9.91
N HIS A 8 -2.40 -11.53 -10.77
CA HIS A 8 -2.23 -11.43 -12.22
C HIS A 8 -2.40 -9.99 -12.73
N ARG A 9 -3.15 -9.18 -12.01
CA ARG A 9 -3.38 -7.76 -12.33
C ARG A 9 -3.14 -6.93 -11.08
N VAL A 10 -2.17 -6.02 -11.16
CA VAL A 10 -1.84 -5.15 -10.03
C VAL A 10 -1.93 -3.69 -10.44
N GLY A 11 -2.36 -2.86 -9.50
CA GLY A 11 -2.34 -1.42 -9.64
C GLY A 11 -1.08 -0.83 -9.04
N VAL A 12 -0.61 0.25 -9.62
CA VAL A 12 0.55 0.97 -9.12
C VAL A 12 0.29 2.47 -9.19
N PRO A 13 0.86 3.26 -8.28
CA PRO A 13 0.80 4.71 -8.39
C PRO A 13 1.66 5.22 -9.55
N ALA A 14 1.40 6.46 -9.96
CA ALA A 14 1.98 7.03 -11.17
C ALA A 14 3.51 7.08 -11.17
N GLN A 15 4.13 7.24 -10.01
CA GLN A 15 5.58 7.38 -9.89
C GLN A 15 6.24 6.29 -9.07
N LEU A 16 5.67 5.09 -9.08
CA LEU A 16 6.32 3.94 -8.48
C LEU A 16 7.60 3.63 -9.30
N ASP A 17 8.65 3.20 -8.62
CA ASP A 17 9.89 2.78 -9.29
C ASP A 17 9.61 1.54 -10.14
N GLU A 18 9.66 1.68 -11.45
CA GLU A 18 9.32 0.62 -12.39
C GLU A 18 10.23 -0.61 -12.25
N ARG A 19 11.45 -0.42 -11.76
CA ARG A 19 12.41 -1.51 -11.58
C ARG A 19 11.92 -2.57 -10.58
N TRP A 20 11.04 -2.18 -9.67
CA TRP A 20 10.49 -3.11 -8.69
C TRP A 20 9.60 -4.18 -9.32
N LEU A 21 9.13 -3.95 -10.53
CA LEU A 21 8.24 -4.85 -11.25
C LEU A 21 8.92 -5.53 -12.45
N ASP A 22 10.22 -5.37 -12.63
CA ASP A 22 10.93 -5.92 -13.79
C ASP A 22 10.76 -7.44 -13.92
N ALA A 23 10.70 -8.16 -12.81
CA ALA A 23 10.54 -9.61 -12.82
C ALA A 23 9.07 -10.07 -12.80
N TYR A 24 8.13 -9.12 -12.75
CA TYR A 24 6.71 -9.44 -12.73
C TYR A 24 6.18 -9.54 -14.16
N ASP A 25 5.53 -10.67 -14.49
CA ASP A 25 5.02 -10.94 -15.82
C ASP A 25 3.50 -10.74 -15.97
N GLY A 26 2.83 -10.25 -14.93
CA GLY A 26 1.41 -9.96 -14.98
C GLY A 26 1.10 -8.59 -15.56
N GLU A 27 -0.19 -8.25 -15.54
CA GLU A 27 -0.67 -6.95 -16.01
C GLU A 27 -0.49 -5.88 -14.94
N VAL A 28 0.05 -4.74 -15.33
CA VAL A 28 0.26 -3.59 -14.45
C VAL A 28 -0.59 -2.43 -14.94
N LEU A 29 -1.46 -1.91 -14.07
CA LEU A 29 -2.27 -0.73 -14.35
C LEU A 29 -1.78 0.44 -13.51
N THR A 30 -1.44 1.53 -14.18
CA THR A 30 -1.02 2.75 -13.50
C THR A 30 -2.25 3.60 -13.17
N ASP A 31 -2.42 3.94 -11.88
CA ASP A 31 -3.50 4.79 -11.44
C ASP A 31 -3.08 6.26 -11.44
N SER A 32 -3.64 7.04 -12.36
CA SER A 32 -3.43 8.49 -12.41
C SER A 32 -4.55 9.25 -11.71
N GLY A 33 -5.38 8.56 -10.91
CA GLY A 33 -6.50 9.15 -10.20
C GLY A 33 -7.82 9.01 -10.95
N ASP A 34 -7.83 8.34 -12.09
CA ASP A 34 -8.97 8.25 -13.00
C ASP A 34 -9.63 6.86 -13.03
N ILE A 35 -9.05 5.87 -12.37
CA ILE A 35 -9.65 4.53 -12.32
C ILE A 35 -10.82 4.56 -11.34
N PRO A 36 -12.05 4.21 -11.77
CA PRO A 36 -13.18 4.16 -10.85
C PRO A 36 -12.99 3.13 -9.73
N ALA A 37 -13.54 3.41 -8.55
CA ALA A 37 -13.39 2.51 -7.40
C ALA A 37 -13.82 1.06 -7.69
N PRO A 38 -14.92 0.78 -8.42
CA PRO A 38 -15.26 -0.60 -8.77
C PRO A 38 -14.19 -1.30 -9.60
N ALA A 39 -13.52 -0.58 -10.50
CA ALA A 39 -12.43 -1.15 -11.29
C ALA A 39 -11.19 -1.43 -10.44
N LEU A 40 -10.92 -0.63 -9.41
CA LEU A 40 -9.86 -0.90 -8.44
C LEU A 40 -10.14 -2.20 -7.69
N GLY A 41 -11.39 -2.49 -7.38
CA GLY A 41 -11.78 -3.73 -6.71
C GLY A 41 -11.55 -4.98 -7.54
N GLU A 42 -11.43 -4.84 -8.86
CA GLU A 42 -11.14 -5.96 -9.76
C GLU A 42 -9.64 -6.28 -9.84
N LEU A 43 -8.78 -5.42 -9.30
CA LEU A 43 -7.35 -5.70 -9.25
C LEU A 43 -7.05 -6.78 -8.21
N ASP A 44 -6.08 -7.64 -8.51
CA ASP A 44 -5.65 -8.67 -7.57
C ASP A 44 -4.84 -8.09 -6.42
N GLY A 45 -4.19 -6.97 -6.67
CA GLY A 45 -3.40 -6.31 -5.64
C GLY A 45 -2.90 -4.94 -6.08
N VAL A 46 -2.20 -4.28 -5.17
CA VAL A 46 -1.57 -2.99 -5.41
C VAL A 46 -0.15 -3.01 -4.84
N VAL A 47 0.76 -2.32 -5.51
CA VAL A 47 2.12 -2.13 -5.03
C VAL A 47 2.34 -0.64 -4.82
N THR A 48 2.76 -0.24 -3.62
CA THR A 48 3.06 1.16 -3.32
C THR A 48 4.39 1.28 -2.60
N ALA A 49 4.96 2.48 -2.63
CA ALA A 49 5.97 2.88 -1.68
C ALA A 49 5.31 3.35 -0.37
N SER A 50 6.08 3.92 0.53
CA SER A 50 5.59 4.45 1.80
C SER A 50 6.36 5.74 2.16
N ALA A 51 5.77 6.55 3.02
CA ALA A 51 6.41 7.80 3.45
C ALA A 51 7.35 7.55 4.62
N VAL A 52 6.84 6.98 5.70
CA VAL A 52 7.60 6.70 6.92
C VAL A 52 6.94 5.52 7.63
N SER A 53 7.72 4.79 8.42
CA SER A 53 7.21 3.67 9.21
C SER A 53 7.71 3.75 10.64
N CYS A 54 6.87 3.32 11.58
CA CYS A 54 7.18 3.29 13.00
C CYS A 54 7.47 1.85 13.42
N ALA A 55 8.71 1.57 13.86
CA ALA A 55 9.13 0.23 14.23
C ALA A 55 8.41 -0.28 15.48
N GLU A 56 8.16 0.60 16.44
CA GLU A 56 7.61 0.23 17.73
C GLU A 56 6.18 -0.32 17.61
N THR A 57 5.38 0.24 16.71
CA THR A 57 3.98 -0.17 16.53
C THR A 57 3.75 -0.97 15.25
N GLY A 58 4.73 -1.05 14.35
CA GLY A 58 4.55 -1.68 13.05
C GLY A 58 3.65 -0.89 12.12
N THR A 59 3.53 0.42 12.32
CA THR A 59 2.64 1.27 11.54
C THR A 59 3.36 1.87 10.34
N ILE A 60 2.76 1.76 9.16
CA ILE A 60 3.23 2.36 7.92
C ILE A 60 2.37 3.56 7.60
N PHE A 61 3.00 4.68 7.25
CA PHE A 61 2.30 5.92 6.92
C PHE A 61 2.43 6.19 5.42
N LEU A 62 1.27 6.39 4.77
CA LEU A 62 1.19 6.84 3.39
C LEU A 62 0.66 8.28 3.39
N ASP A 63 1.30 9.17 2.64
CA ASP A 63 0.93 10.59 2.64
C ASP A 63 0.37 11.09 1.31
N GLY A 64 0.01 10.16 0.40
CA GLY A 64 -0.53 10.52 -0.90
C GLY A 64 0.50 11.00 -1.92
N SER A 65 1.79 10.86 -1.61
CA SER A 65 2.85 11.18 -2.58
C SER A 65 2.71 10.36 -3.85
N PRO A 66 3.27 10.82 -5.00
CA PRO A 66 3.09 10.15 -6.29
C PRO A 66 3.54 8.70 -6.35
N ASP A 67 4.44 8.26 -5.48
CA ASP A 67 4.88 6.87 -5.40
C ASP A 67 3.99 6.00 -4.49
N GLN A 68 2.98 6.60 -3.88
CA GLN A 68 2.02 5.92 -3.00
C GLN A 68 0.60 5.98 -3.58
N GLY A 69 0.29 7.04 -4.28
CA GLY A 69 -1.00 7.23 -4.92
C GLY A 69 -2.10 7.69 -3.96
N ARG A 70 -3.30 7.75 -4.49
CA ARG A 70 -4.47 8.18 -3.69
C ARG A 70 -4.91 7.08 -2.74
N ARG A 71 -5.66 7.47 -1.70
CA ARG A 71 -6.11 6.55 -0.65
C ARG A 71 -6.86 5.34 -1.20
N ALA A 72 -7.73 5.52 -2.19
CA ALA A 72 -8.51 4.43 -2.75
C ALA A 72 -7.63 3.32 -3.33
N LEU A 73 -6.49 3.67 -3.92
CA LEU A 73 -5.60 2.68 -4.54
C LEU A 73 -5.11 1.65 -3.53
N SER A 74 -4.75 2.08 -2.33
CA SER A 74 -4.24 1.16 -1.30
C SER A 74 -5.35 0.52 -0.45
N LEU A 75 -6.55 1.09 -0.43
CA LEU A 75 -7.63 0.59 0.42
C LEU A 75 -8.59 -0.37 -0.28
N VAL A 76 -8.81 -0.21 -1.58
CA VAL A 76 -9.81 -1.00 -2.29
C VAL A 76 -9.34 -2.41 -2.66
N PRO A 77 -8.14 -2.60 -3.27
CA PRO A 77 -7.67 -3.95 -3.58
C PRO A 77 -7.41 -4.78 -2.32
N ASP A 78 -7.57 -6.10 -2.43
CA ASP A 78 -7.50 -6.99 -1.26
C ASP A 78 -6.09 -7.37 -0.84
N LEU A 79 -5.11 -7.21 -1.73
CA LEU A 79 -3.69 -7.43 -1.46
C LEU A 79 -2.93 -6.12 -1.61
N HIS A 80 -2.20 -5.72 -0.59
CA HIS A 80 -1.31 -4.57 -0.64
C HIS A 80 0.13 -5.03 -0.41
N VAL A 81 0.97 -4.85 -1.40
CA VAL A 81 2.43 -5.02 -1.27
C VAL A 81 3.03 -3.64 -1.08
N CYS A 82 3.53 -3.39 0.11
CA CYS A 82 4.07 -2.08 0.48
C CYS A 82 5.59 -2.16 0.61
N VAL A 83 6.29 -1.34 -0.17
CA VAL A 83 7.74 -1.26 -0.11
C VAL A 83 8.14 -0.19 0.88
N VAL A 84 8.94 -0.57 1.85
CA VAL A 84 9.42 0.30 2.92
C VAL A 84 10.93 0.42 2.82
N ASP A 85 11.43 1.64 2.63
CA ASP A 85 12.87 1.88 2.69
C ASP A 85 13.32 1.90 4.14
N LEU A 86 14.37 1.16 4.45
CA LEU A 86 14.87 1.09 5.82
C LEU A 86 15.23 2.47 6.37
N SER A 87 15.71 3.36 5.51
CA SER A 87 16.03 4.74 5.89
C SER A 87 14.80 5.55 6.34
N SER A 88 13.59 5.10 5.99
CA SER A 88 12.35 5.76 6.39
C SER A 88 11.73 5.15 7.65
N VAL A 89 12.37 4.15 8.25
CA VAL A 89 11.87 3.53 9.48
C VAL A 89 12.41 4.32 10.67
N VAL A 90 11.49 4.74 11.55
CA VAL A 90 11.81 5.45 12.79
C VAL A 90 11.36 4.61 13.98
N VAL A 91 11.82 4.95 15.18
CA VAL A 91 11.55 4.15 16.38
C VAL A 91 10.11 4.28 16.84
N GLY A 92 9.63 5.51 17.01
CA GLY A 92 8.35 5.77 17.65
C GLY A 92 7.41 6.62 16.81
N VAL A 93 6.16 6.73 17.28
CA VAL A 93 5.13 7.53 16.61
C VAL A 93 5.48 9.02 16.54
N PRO A 94 6.00 9.67 17.61
CA PRO A 94 6.35 11.09 17.51
C PRO A 94 7.35 11.38 16.39
N GLU A 95 8.36 10.54 16.21
CA GLU A 95 9.35 10.70 15.14
C GLU A 95 8.73 10.51 13.76
N ALA A 96 7.78 9.58 13.63
CA ALA A 96 7.06 9.36 12.38
C ALA A 96 6.21 10.57 12.02
N VAL A 97 5.43 11.06 12.96
CA VAL A 97 4.56 12.22 12.74
C VAL A 97 5.37 13.47 12.36
N ALA A 98 6.56 13.64 12.96
CA ALA A 98 7.42 14.78 12.64
C ALA A 98 7.89 14.81 11.18
N ARG A 99 7.89 13.67 10.50
CA ARG A 99 8.27 13.58 9.08
C ARG A 99 7.11 13.81 8.12
N LEU A 100 5.88 13.86 8.62
CA LEU A 100 4.69 14.03 7.78
C LEU A 100 4.44 15.51 7.50
N VAL A 101 3.80 15.77 6.36
CA VAL A 101 3.32 17.11 6.00
C VAL A 101 1.87 17.20 6.46
N PRO A 102 1.55 18.08 7.44
CA PRO A 102 0.21 18.11 8.05
C PRO A 102 -0.94 18.35 7.05
N GLU A 103 -0.68 19.05 5.97
CA GLU A 103 -1.67 19.39 4.96
C GLU A 103 -2.01 18.22 4.03
N ARG A 104 -1.20 17.15 4.03
CA ARG A 104 -1.44 16.01 3.16
C ARG A 104 -2.33 14.96 3.84
N PRO A 105 -3.27 14.38 3.10
CA PRO A 105 -4.04 13.25 3.63
C PRO A 105 -3.09 12.10 3.98
N THR A 106 -3.23 11.56 5.18
CA THR A 106 -2.36 10.50 5.68
C THR A 106 -3.19 9.26 5.95
N THR A 107 -2.71 8.11 5.47
CA THR A 107 -3.29 6.81 5.77
C THR A 107 -2.32 6.04 6.64
N LEU A 108 -2.81 5.52 7.77
CA LEU A 108 -2.03 4.71 8.70
C LEU A 108 -2.40 3.24 8.52
N ILE A 109 -1.38 2.40 8.34
CA ILE A 109 -1.56 0.96 8.16
C ILE A 109 -0.82 0.24 9.28
N SER A 110 -1.59 -0.43 10.16
CA SER A 110 -1.06 -1.18 11.29
C SER A 110 -1.49 -2.64 11.14
N GLY A 111 -1.03 -3.29 10.07
CA GLY A 111 -1.39 -4.65 9.73
C GLY A 111 -2.54 -4.74 8.72
N PRO A 112 -2.89 -5.96 8.32
CA PRO A 112 -4.00 -6.17 7.38
C PRO A 112 -5.34 -5.94 8.04
N SER A 113 -6.39 -5.74 7.22
CA SER A 113 -7.74 -5.56 7.73
C SER A 113 -8.25 -6.86 8.35
N ALA A 114 -8.82 -6.76 9.55
CA ALA A 114 -9.42 -7.88 10.29
C ALA A 114 -10.96 -7.86 10.25
N THR A 115 -11.55 -7.02 9.40
CA THR A 115 -13.02 -6.86 9.35
C THR A 115 -13.72 -8.17 9.05
N SER A 116 -13.14 -9.01 8.20
CA SER A 116 -13.71 -10.31 7.85
C SER A 116 -13.77 -11.29 9.03
N ASP A 117 -12.99 -11.04 10.10
CA ASP A 117 -13.01 -11.87 11.31
C ASP A 117 -14.17 -11.49 12.22
N ILE A 118 -14.74 -10.31 12.07
CA ILE A 118 -15.83 -9.78 12.90
C ILE A 118 -17.17 -9.91 12.18
N GLU A 119 -17.19 -9.63 10.87
CA GLU A 119 -18.39 -9.68 10.05
C GLU A 119 -18.42 -10.96 9.22
N LEU A 120 -19.59 -11.56 9.07
CA LEU A 120 -19.78 -12.77 8.28
C LEU A 120 -19.54 -12.53 6.79
N GLU A 121 -19.84 -11.32 6.32
CA GLU A 121 -19.58 -10.89 4.95
C GLU A 121 -18.69 -9.66 4.96
N ARG A 122 -17.61 -9.72 4.16
CA ARG A 122 -16.74 -8.59 3.99
C ARG A 122 -17.24 -7.69 2.87
N VAL A 123 -17.34 -6.38 3.13
CA VAL A 123 -17.54 -5.37 2.10
C VAL A 123 -16.16 -4.89 1.67
N GLU A 124 -15.78 -5.21 0.43
CA GLU A 124 -14.47 -4.84 -0.10
C GLU A 124 -14.26 -3.32 -0.13
N GLY A 125 -13.03 -2.90 0.16
CA GLY A 125 -12.64 -1.50 0.07
C GLY A 125 -13.11 -0.63 1.22
N VAL A 126 -13.85 -1.17 2.19
CA VAL A 126 -14.36 -0.38 3.31
C VAL A 126 -13.29 -0.19 4.39
N HIS A 127 -12.56 -1.24 4.72
CA HIS A 127 -11.60 -1.22 5.83
C HIS A 127 -10.17 -1.55 5.41
N GLY A 128 -9.92 -1.76 4.13
CA GLY A 128 -8.60 -2.02 3.59
C GLY A 128 -8.34 -3.49 3.24
N PRO A 129 -7.14 -3.79 2.74
CA PRO A 129 -6.78 -5.13 2.30
C PRO A 129 -6.74 -6.16 3.43
N ARG A 130 -7.15 -7.38 3.15
CA ARG A 130 -7.02 -8.49 4.11
C ARG A 130 -5.59 -9.03 4.15
N THR A 131 -4.82 -8.81 3.09
CA THR A 131 -3.43 -9.27 3.02
C THR A 131 -2.52 -8.08 2.83
N LEU A 132 -1.56 -7.93 3.74
CA LEU A 132 -0.52 -6.91 3.67
C LEU A 132 0.83 -7.63 3.62
N ALA A 133 1.59 -7.38 2.56
CA ALA A 133 2.96 -7.88 2.45
C ALA A 133 3.89 -6.68 2.45
N VAL A 134 4.84 -6.66 3.38
CA VAL A 134 5.79 -5.56 3.52
C VAL A 134 7.15 -6.02 3.03
N VAL A 135 7.72 -5.26 2.10
CA VAL A 135 9.06 -5.51 1.57
C VAL A 135 9.96 -4.39 2.06
N ILE A 136 10.96 -4.73 2.85
CA ILE A 136 11.91 -3.74 3.38
C ILE A 136 13.13 -3.69 2.48
N ARG A 137 13.42 -2.51 1.94
CA ARG A 137 14.60 -2.26 1.13
C ARG A 137 15.72 -1.77 2.04
N THR A 138 16.85 -2.47 1.98
CA THR A 138 18.00 -2.15 2.82
C THR A 138 19.11 -1.39 2.07
N ASP A 139 19.01 -1.33 0.76
CA ASP A 139 20.00 -0.70 -0.12
C ASP A 139 19.55 0.67 -0.66
N ALA A 140 18.55 1.22 -0.03
CA ALA A 140 18.01 2.52 -0.47
C ALA A 140 18.83 3.70 0.03
#